data_1aedb93738de3ed3c6f0224d950ccdf7
#
_entry.id   1aedb93738de3ed3c6f0224d950ccdf7
#
_cell.length_a   1.000
_cell.length_b   1.000
_cell.length_c   1.000
_cell.angle_alpha   90.00
_cell.angle_beta   90.00
_cell.angle_gamma   90.00
#
_symmetry.space_group_name_H-M   'P 1'
#
loop_
_entity.id
_entity.type
_entity.pdbx_description
1 polymer ?
#
loop_
_entity_poly.entity_id
_entity_poly.type
_entity_poly.pdbx_seq_one_letter_code
_entity_poly.pdbx_strand_id
1 'polypeptide(L)'
;MGFAERNGFVQEKSIQVDEIDRSLKNRLINIVHKFGECSIMTRKELEYVVDRLGYQEESATYQNWYVISKVLDGENLSIPWYMPYEVIELFFEAERLHCEECEYKSDDSCEGCAYKEWFRNVTTDINIVLEQEKSGYRLLNDKFVNIISDEELQEISKIIDSPYQSVKIHINKALAFYSDRKKPDYENSIKESISAVESLCCIITGSTGSQATLGSTLKKLEKDGGIVIHGALKTAFEKLYGYTSDSDGIRHGGIDFTNAPAEDAKYMLVSCSAFINYLIEKQSKINH
;
A
#
# COMPACT_ATOMS: atom_id res chain seq x y z
N MET A 1 11.58 14.10 -19.15
CA MET A 1 11.23 14.12 -20.59
C MET A 1 12.50 13.97 -21.41
N GLY A 2 12.64 12.87 -22.17
CA GLY A 2 13.82 12.56 -22.99
C GLY A 2 13.94 13.45 -24.23
N PHE A 3 15.07 13.36 -24.94
CA PHE A 3 15.28 14.12 -26.18
C PHE A 3 14.19 13.84 -27.24
N ALA A 4 13.84 12.58 -27.43
CA ALA A 4 12.85 12.15 -28.43
C ALA A 4 11.43 12.66 -28.12
N GLU A 5 11.04 12.66 -26.85
CA GLU A 5 9.74 13.19 -26.38
C GLU A 5 9.67 14.71 -26.58
N ARG A 6 10.71 15.44 -26.14
CA ARG A 6 10.77 16.91 -26.29
C ARG A 6 10.71 17.37 -27.74
N ASN A 7 11.16 16.54 -28.66
CA ASN A 7 11.18 16.85 -30.09
C ASN A 7 10.04 16.17 -30.87
N GLY A 8 9.09 15.51 -30.18
CA GLY A 8 7.91 14.91 -30.83
C GLY A 8 8.22 13.67 -31.68
N PHE A 9 9.39 13.04 -31.51
CA PHE A 9 9.75 11.81 -32.23
C PHE A 9 9.11 10.55 -31.63
N VAL A 10 8.63 10.63 -30.38
CA VAL A 10 7.92 9.56 -29.69
C VAL A 10 6.61 10.13 -29.18
N GLN A 11 5.52 9.40 -29.38
CA GLN A 11 4.23 9.75 -28.80
C GLN A 11 4.27 9.58 -27.28
N GLU A 12 3.55 10.44 -26.58
CA GLU A 12 3.37 10.30 -25.14
C GLU A 12 2.69 8.97 -24.82
N LYS A 13 3.26 8.22 -23.86
CA LYS A 13 2.69 6.93 -23.45
C LYS A 13 1.33 7.14 -22.79
N SER A 14 0.38 6.28 -23.11
CA SER A 14 -0.84 6.13 -22.33
C SER A 14 -0.56 5.44 -20.98
N ILE A 15 -1.48 5.60 -20.02
CA ILE A 15 -1.39 4.89 -18.74
C ILE A 15 -1.61 3.40 -18.99
N GLN A 16 -0.71 2.56 -18.47
CA GLN A 16 -0.67 1.10 -18.63
C GLN A 16 -1.35 0.45 -17.41
N VAL A 17 -2.54 -0.12 -17.56
CA VAL A 17 -3.31 -0.73 -16.46
C VAL A 17 -3.44 -2.24 -16.60
N ASP A 18 -3.87 -2.73 -17.78
CA ASP A 18 -4.13 -4.15 -18.04
C ASP A 18 -3.10 -4.77 -19.00
N GLU A 19 -2.04 -4.07 -19.25
CA GLU A 19 -0.91 -4.46 -20.08
C GLU A 19 0.34 -3.73 -19.63
N ILE A 20 1.50 -4.20 -20.05
CA ILE A 20 2.76 -3.47 -19.93
C ILE A 20 3.52 -3.50 -21.24
N ASP A 21 4.12 -2.39 -21.61
CA ASP A 21 5.00 -2.35 -22.77
C ASP A 21 6.36 -3.00 -22.47
N ARG A 22 7.13 -3.21 -23.54
CA ARG A 22 8.44 -3.82 -23.43
C ARG A 22 9.41 -3.03 -22.55
N SER A 23 9.31 -1.71 -22.54
CA SER A 23 10.18 -0.84 -21.74
C SER A 23 9.94 -1.04 -20.25
N LEU A 24 8.68 -0.94 -19.83
CA LEU A 24 8.28 -1.15 -18.43
C LEU A 24 8.63 -2.58 -17.98
N LYS A 25 8.29 -3.60 -18.81
CA LYS A 25 8.64 -5.00 -18.53
C LYS A 25 10.13 -5.16 -18.25
N ASN A 26 10.98 -4.71 -19.16
CA ASN A 26 12.43 -4.87 -19.04
C ASN A 26 13.00 -4.14 -17.82
N ARG A 27 12.46 -2.94 -17.50
CA ARG A 27 12.92 -2.19 -16.33
C ARG A 27 12.54 -2.87 -15.03
N LEU A 28 11.33 -3.44 -14.92
CA LEU A 28 10.92 -4.23 -13.76
C LEU A 28 11.77 -5.51 -13.63
N ILE A 29 12.03 -6.22 -14.72
CA ILE A 29 12.92 -7.39 -14.72
C ILE A 29 14.32 -7.00 -14.24
N ASN A 30 14.88 -5.89 -14.70
CA ASN A 30 16.18 -5.41 -14.25
C ASN A 30 16.21 -5.12 -12.74
N ILE A 31 15.10 -4.65 -12.17
CA ILE A 31 14.97 -4.50 -10.71
C ILE A 31 15.00 -5.86 -10.03
N VAL A 32 14.23 -6.83 -10.53
CA VAL A 32 14.24 -8.20 -10.00
C VAL A 32 15.65 -8.80 -10.03
N HIS A 33 16.40 -8.61 -11.11
CA HIS A 33 17.78 -9.10 -11.18
C HIS A 33 18.70 -8.52 -10.10
N LYS A 34 18.47 -7.28 -9.64
CA LYS A 34 19.24 -6.70 -8.54
C LYS A 34 19.05 -7.47 -7.22
N PHE A 35 17.90 -8.12 -6.98
CA PHE A 35 17.70 -8.97 -5.81
C PHE A 35 18.67 -10.16 -5.79
N GLY A 36 18.91 -10.77 -6.96
CA GLY A 36 19.86 -11.88 -7.08
C GLY A 36 21.33 -11.46 -7.05
N GLU A 37 21.69 -10.35 -7.68
CA GLU A 37 23.07 -9.86 -7.74
C GLU A 37 23.60 -9.46 -6.38
N CYS A 38 22.78 -8.89 -5.52
CA CYS A 38 23.19 -8.45 -4.19
C CYS A 38 23.30 -9.59 -3.16
N SER A 39 23.00 -10.83 -3.53
CA SER A 39 22.94 -11.99 -2.62
C SER A 39 22.09 -11.73 -1.36
N ILE A 40 21.07 -10.86 -1.50
CA ILE A 40 20.22 -10.43 -0.41
C ILE A 40 19.26 -11.53 -0.02
N MET A 41 18.72 -12.24 -1.04
CA MET A 41 17.76 -13.31 -0.81
C MET A 41 18.44 -14.59 -0.36
N THR A 42 17.98 -15.12 0.76
CA THR A 42 18.41 -16.42 1.25
C THR A 42 17.84 -17.55 0.38
N ARG A 43 18.39 -18.76 0.54
CA ARG A 43 17.87 -19.95 -0.13
C ARG A 43 16.37 -20.17 0.17
N LYS A 44 15.95 -20.04 1.44
CA LYS A 44 14.57 -20.25 1.86
C LYS A 44 13.60 -19.25 1.21
N GLU A 45 14.01 -18.00 1.10
CA GLU A 45 13.20 -16.97 0.44
C GLU A 45 13.03 -17.26 -1.06
N LEU A 46 14.09 -17.70 -1.74
CA LEU A 46 13.99 -18.08 -3.15
C LEU A 46 13.16 -19.37 -3.35
N GLU A 47 13.27 -20.35 -2.47
CA GLU A 47 12.40 -21.54 -2.44
C GLU A 47 10.94 -21.14 -2.29
N TYR A 48 10.64 -20.24 -1.36
CA TYR A 48 9.30 -19.69 -1.16
C TYR A 48 8.75 -19.05 -2.44
N VAL A 49 9.52 -18.19 -3.10
CA VAL A 49 9.09 -17.52 -4.34
C VAL A 49 8.83 -18.54 -5.46
N VAL A 50 9.71 -19.53 -5.63
CA VAL A 50 9.57 -20.57 -6.65
C VAL A 50 8.32 -21.42 -6.42
N ASP A 51 8.06 -21.85 -5.17
CA ASP A 51 6.85 -22.60 -4.79
C ASP A 51 5.59 -21.78 -5.07
N ARG A 52 5.57 -20.52 -4.65
CA ARG A 52 4.41 -19.62 -4.87
C ARG A 52 4.14 -19.34 -6.35
N LEU A 53 5.16 -19.37 -7.20
CA LEU A 53 5.00 -19.31 -8.66
C LEU A 53 4.54 -20.65 -9.27
N GLY A 54 4.43 -21.70 -8.47
CA GLY A 54 3.97 -23.03 -8.91
C GLY A 54 5.04 -23.86 -9.62
N TYR A 55 6.31 -23.57 -9.40
CA TYR A 55 7.44 -24.34 -9.93
C TYR A 55 8.04 -25.23 -8.86
N GLN A 56 8.75 -26.27 -9.31
CA GLN A 56 9.46 -27.17 -8.40
C GLN A 56 10.68 -26.44 -7.80
N GLU A 57 10.80 -26.53 -6.48
CA GLU A 57 11.97 -26.02 -5.75
C GLU A 57 13.23 -26.80 -6.14
N GLU A 58 14.35 -26.10 -6.24
CA GLU A 58 15.64 -26.65 -6.57
C GLU A 58 16.58 -26.70 -5.35
N SER A 59 17.48 -27.67 -5.34
CA SER A 59 18.39 -27.90 -4.19
C SER A 59 19.44 -26.80 -3.99
N ALA A 60 19.72 -26.00 -5.00
CA ALA A 60 20.71 -24.94 -4.96
C ALA A 60 20.10 -23.55 -5.19
N THR A 61 20.56 -22.57 -4.43
CA THR A 61 20.09 -21.16 -4.51
C THR A 61 20.15 -20.61 -5.95
N TYR A 62 21.24 -20.87 -6.69
CA TYR A 62 21.37 -20.38 -8.08
C TYR A 62 20.38 -21.03 -9.03
N GLN A 63 19.93 -22.25 -8.76
CA GLN A 63 18.93 -22.94 -9.57
C GLN A 63 17.55 -22.33 -9.35
N ASN A 64 17.17 -22.03 -8.13
CA ASN A 64 15.93 -21.32 -7.84
C ASN A 64 15.93 -19.93 -8.50
N TRP A 65 17.04 -19.22 -8.43
CA TRP A 65 17.19 -17.95 -9.14
C TRP A 65 17.06 -18.10 -10.66
N TYR A 66 17.64 -19.16 -11.22
CA TYR A 66 17.51 -19.47 -12.64
C TYR A 66 16.05 -19.73 -13.05
N VAL A 67 15.28 -20.46 -12.22
CA VAL A 67 13.83 -20.68 -12.45
C VAL A 67 13.10 -19.33 -12.51
N ILE A 68 13.33 -18.45 -11.53
CA ILE A 68 12.70 -17.12 -11.49
C ILE A 68 13.07 -16.30 -12.74
N SER A 69 14.34 -16.29 -13.13
CA SER A 69 14.79 -15.59 -14.35
C SER A 69 14.12 -16.13 -15.60
N LYS A 70 14.00 -17.45 -15.73
CA LYS A 70 13.31 -18.10 -16.86
C LYS A 70 11.82 -17.74 -16.92
N VAL A 71 11.17 -17.68 -15.77
CA VAL A 71 9.77 -17.24 -15.66
C VAL A 71 9.63 -15.79 -16.15
N LEU A 72 10.57 -14.92 -15.86
CA LEU A 72 10.51 -13.52 -16.26
C LEU A 72 10.88 -13.29 -17.74
N ASP A 73 11.92 -13.97 -18.24
CA ASP A 73 12.45 -13.78 -19.60
C ASP A 73 11.51 -14.32 -20.69
N GLY A 74 10.71 -15.32 -20.35
CA GLY A 74 9.66 -15.80 -21.25
C GLY A 74 10.12 -16.56 -22.49
N GLU A 75 11.31 -17.15 -22.45
CA GLU A 75 11.91 -17.79 -23.63
C GLU A 75 11.07 -18.93 -24.26
N ASN A 76 10.04 -19.47 -23.57
CA ASN A 76 9.20 -20.56 -24.09
C ASN A 76 7.74 -20.56 -23.58
N LEU A 77 7.28 -19.55 -22.85
CA LEU A 77 5.93 -19.51 -22.27
C LEU A 77 5.28 -18.15 -22.57
N SER A 78 4.01 -18.18 -22.91
CA SER A 78 3.17 -16.98 -22.90
C SER A 78 3.03 -16.47 -21.46
N ILE A 79 4.00 -15.67 -21.01
CA ILE A 79 4.00 -15.15 -19.65
C ILE A 79 2.98 -14.05 -19.55
N PRO A 80 2.10 -14.09 -18.54
CA PRO A 80 1.16 -13.03 -18.28
C PRO A 80 1.90 -11.68 -18.10
N TRP A 81 1.31 -10.61 -18.60
CA TRP A 81 1.88 -9.27 -18.52
C TRP A 81 2.22 -8.83 -17.08
N TYR A 82 1.47 -9.31 -16.11
CA TYR A 82 1.59 -8.97 -14.69
C TYR A 82 2.70 -9.75 -13.95
N MET A 83 3.36 -10.71 -14.56
CA MET A 83 4.35 -11.57 -13.90
C MET A 83 5.49 -10.80 -13.21
N PRO A 84 6.06 -9.73 -13.77
CA PRO A 84 7.08 -8.95 -13.05
C PRO A 84 6.56 -8.33 -11.75
N TYR A 85 5.31 -7.90 -11.71
CA TYR A 85 4.68 -7.40 -10.49
C TYR A 85 4.51 -8.50 -9.44
N GLU A 86 4.01 -9.67 -9.86
CA GLU A 86 3.84 -10.84 -8.99
C GLU A 86 5.16 -11.26 -8.34
N VAL A 87 6.22 -11.39 -9.13
CA VAL A 87 7.55 -11.76 -8.62
C VAL A 87 8.08 -10.75 -7.62
N ILE A 88 7.93 -9.46 -7.89
CA ILE A 88 8.36 -8.40 -6.96
C ILE A 88 7.59 -8.49 -5.64
N GLU A 89 6.26 -8.64 -5.66
CA GLU A 89 5.47 -8.80 -4.44
C GLU A 89 5.87 -10.03 -3.64
N LEU A 90 6.16 -11.15 -4.31
CA LEU A 90 6.61 -12.36 -3.65
C LEU A 90 7.96 -12.20 -2.96
N PHE A 91 8.88 -11.41 -3.52
CA PHE A 91 10.14 -11.10 -2.85
C PHE A 91 9.92 -10.28 -1.57
N PHE A 92 9.07 -9.27 -1.61
CA PHE A 92 8.72 -8.49 -0.42
C PHE A 92 8.02 -9.36 0.64
N GLU A 93 7.14 -10.26 0.21
CA GLU A 93 6.45 -11.20 1.11
C GLU A 93 7.43 -12.18 1.77
N ALA A 94 8.36 -12.75 1.01
CA ALA A 94 9.39 -13.65 1.51
C ALA A 94 10.28 -12.96 2.57
N GLU A 95 10.71 -11.72 2.31
CA GLU A 95 11.48 -10.92 3.26
C GLU A 95 10.70 -10.63 4.54
N ARG A 96 9.44 -10.25 4.41
CA ARG A 96 8.58 -9.99 5.57
C ARG A 96 8.42 -11.22 6.45
N LEU A 97 8.20 -12.40 5.86
CA LEU A 97 8.11 -13.66 6.59
C LEU A 97 9.43 -14.00 7.29
N HIS A 98 10.56 -13.80 6.62
CA HIS A 98 11.87 -13.97 7.21
C HIS A 98 12.07 -13.06 8.44
N CYS A 99 11.68 -11.79 8.34
CA CYS A 99 11.76 -10.85 9.47
C CYS A 99 10.80 -11.21 10.61
N GLU A 100 9.63 -11.78 10.32
CA GLU A 100 8.68 -12.23 11.35
C GLU A 100 9.17 -13.44 12.13
N GLU A 101 9.92 -14.33 11.50
CA GLU A 101 10.53 -15.53 12.11
C GLU A 101 11.86 -15.22 12.83
N CYS A 102 12.44 -14.05 12.62
CA CYS A 102 13.74 -13.70 13.19
C CYS A 102 13.69 -13.60 14.72
N GLU A 103 14.54 -14.38 15.40
CA GLU A 103 14.66 -14.38 16.87
C GLU A 103 15.25 -13.07 17.43
N TYR A 104 15.93 -12.29 16.60
CA TYR A 104 16.64 -11.04 16.97
C TYR A 104 15.80 -9.78 16.71
N LYS A 105 14.48 -9.86 16.85
CA LYS A 105 13.53 -8.74 16.57
C LYS A 105 13.83 -7.41 17.27
N SER A 106 14.64 -7.41 18.32
CA SER A 106 14.96 -6.24 19.15
C SER A 106 16.40 -5.76 19.05
N ASP A 107 17.24 -6.40 18.25
CA ASP A 107 18.67 -6.08 18.13
C ASP A 107 18.98 -5.54 16.73
N ASP A 108 19.65 -4.38 16.66
CA ASP A 108 20.13 -3.76 15.42
C ASP A 108 21.13 -4.65 14.65
N SER A 109 21.55 -5.77 15.22
CA SER A 109 22.44 -6.76 14.62
C SER A 109 21.74 -7.79 13.71
N CYS A 110 20.40 -7.78 13.60
CA CYS A 110 19.69 -8.67 12.68
C CYS A 110 20.01 -8.29 11.23
N GLU A 111 20.58 -9.23 10.46
CA GLU A 111 20.82 -9.02 9.01
C GLU A 111 19.54 -8.60 8.27
N GLY A 112 18.38 -9.15 8.67
CA GLY A 112 17.07 -8.72 8.15
C GLY A 112 16.75 -7.24 8.39
N CYS A 113 17.29 -6.62 9.45
CA CYS A 113 17.13 -5.20 9.70
C CYS A 113 18.00 -4.34 8.76
N ALA A 114 19.18 -4.81 8.37
CA ALA A 114 20.00 -4.16 7.33
C ALA A 114 19.30 -4.17 5.95
N TYR A 115 18.55 -5.23 5.65
CA TYR A 115 17.79 -5.34 4.41
C TYR A 115 16.57 -4.42 4.35
N LYS A 116 15.97 -4.01 5.48
CA LYS A 116 14.81 -3.08 5.49
C LYS A 116 15.11 -1.75 4.81
N GLU A 117 16.31 -1.21 5.00
CA GLU A 117 16.73 0.02 4.32
C GLU A 117 16.88 -0.22 2.81
N TRP A 118 17.45 -1.36 2.42
CA TRP A 118 17.58 -1.73 1.02
C TRP A 118 16.22 -1.88 0.35
N PHE A 119 15.27 -2.62 0.95
CA PHE A 119 13.89 -2.76 0.43
C PHE A 119 13.16 -1.42 0.32
N ARG A 120 13.37 -0.51 1.28
CA ARG A 120 12.81 0.86 1.21
C ARG A 120 13.37 1.61 0.00
N ASN A 121 14.66 1.52 -0.26
CA ASN A 121 15.30 2.17 -1.41
C ASN A 121 14.81 1.54 -2.71
N VAL A 122 14.68 0.22 -2.78
CA VAL A 122 14.13 -0.48 -3.94
C VAL A 122 12.67 -0.11 -4.21
N THR A 123 11.84 0.05 -3.18
CA THR A 123 10.46 0.56 -3.33
C THR A 123 10.44 1.92 -4.01
N THR A 124 11.34 2.81 -3.61
CA THR A 124 11.49 4.13 -4.25
C THR A 124 11.90 3.99 -5.71
N ASP A 125 12.91 3.17 -6.02
CA ASP A 125 13.37 2.92 -7.39
C ASP A 125 12.26 2.33 -8.27
N ILE A 126 11.48 1.38 -7.74
CA ILE A 126 10.33 0.79 -8.42
C ILE A 126 9.30 1.87 -8.76
N ASN A 127 8.92 2.70 -7.80
CA ASN A 127 7.92 3.74 -8.03
C ASN A 127 8.39 4.80 -9.03
N ILE A 128 9.68 5.15 -9.04
CA ILE A 128 10.27 6.02 -10.07
C ILE A 128 10.12 5.38 -11.45
N VAL A 129 10.40 4.08 -11.59
CA VAL A 129 10.25 3.37 -12.86
C VAL A 129 8.78 3.35 -13.30
N LEU A 130 7.86 3.04 -12.40
CA LEU A 130 6.43 2.97 -12.67
C LEU A 130 5.88 4.33 -13.13
N GLU A 131 6.30 5.42 -12.49
CA GLU A 131 5.93 6.78 -12.89
C GLU A 131 6.45 7.13 -14.28
N GLN A 132 7.77 6.96 -14.52
CA GLN A 132 8.42 7.29 -15.79
C GLN A 132 7.83 6.51 -16.97
N GLU A 133 7.43 5.26 -16.74
CA GLU A 133 6.84 4.38 -17.74
C GLU A 133 5.31 4.50 -17.83
N LYS A 134 4.69 5.43 -17.08
CA LYS A 134 3.23 5.62 -17.05
C LYS A 134 2.48 4.35 -16.64
N SER A 135 3.00 3.60 -15.67
CA SER A 135 2.25 2.47 -15.08
C SER A 135 1.03 2.98 -14.32
N GLY A 136 -0.08 2.26 -14.43
CA GLY A 136 -1.29 2.46 -13.61
C GLY A 136 -1.17 1.94 -12.17
N TYR A 137 0.04 1.57 -11.74
CA TYR A 137 0.31 1.01 -10.41
C TYR A 137 1.42 1.75 -9.72
N ARG A 138 1.36 1.73 -8.37
CA ARG A 138 2.46 2.09 -7.48
C ARG A 138 2.66 0.99 -6.45
N LEU A 139 3.90 0.77 -6.03
CA LEU A 139 4.22 -0.13 -4.94
C LEU A 139 4.08 0.62 -3.61
N LEU A 140 3.20 0.13 -2.76
CA LEU A 140 2.92 0.69 -1.44
C LEU A 140 2.71 -0.45 -0.44
N ASN A 141 3.47 -0.43 0.66
CA ASN A 141 3.41 -1.47 1.70
C ASN A 141 3.46 -2.90 1.12
N ASP A 142 4.45 -3.14 0.27
CA ASP A 142 4.77 -4.43 -0.38
C ASP A 142 3.71 -4.93 -1.38
N LYS A 143 2.74 -4.08 -1.76
CA LYS A 143 1.69 -4.40 -2.72
C LYS A 143 1.57 -3.35 -3.82
N PHE A 144 1.31 -3.82 -5.03
CA PHE A 144 1.00 -2.92 -6.14
C PHE A 144 -0.47 -2.49 -6.08
N VAL A 145 -0.66 -1.19 -5.96
CA VAL A 145 -1.99 -0.56 -5.85
C VAL A 145 -2.28 0.34 -7.03
N ASN A 146 -3.54 0.40 -7.45
CA ASN A 146 -3.97 1.30 -8.52
C ASN A 146 -4.25 2.71 -7.96
N ILE A 147 -3.19 3.35 -7.46
CA ILE A 147 -3.17 4.74 -7.01
C ILE A 147 -2.05 5.42 -7.80
N ILE A 148 -2.41 6.35 -8.68
CA ILE A 148 -1.50 6.92 -9.68
C ILE A 148 -0.93 8.26 -9.21
N SER A 149 -1.68 9.03 -8.42
CA SER A 149 -1.24 10.32 -7.89
C SER A 149 -0.23 10.14 -6.77
N ASP A 150 0.92 10.79 -6.91
CA ASP A 150 1.97 10.77 -5.90
C ASP A 150 1.51 11.45 -4.60
N GLU A 151 0.67 12.48 -4.69
CA GLU A 151 0.09 13.15 -3.52
C GLU A 151 -0.84 12.21 -2.74
N GLU A 152 -1.70 11.46 -3.43
CA GLU A 152 -2.57 10.45 -2.80
C GLU A 152 -1.74 9.37 -2.11
N LEU A 153 -0.66 8.91 -2.77
CA LEU A 153 0.24 7.90 -2.25
C LEU A 153 0.98 8.39 -1.00
N GLN A 154 1.49 9.63 -1.04
CA GLN A 154 2.19 10.24 0.09
C GLN A 154 1.30 10.36 1.33
N GLU A 155 0.01 10.71 1.16
CA GLU A 155 -0.91 10.80 2.29
C GLU A 155 -1.11 9.46 2.99
N ILE A 156 -1.12 8.35 2.25
CA ILE A 156 -1.22 7.00 2.81
C ILE A 156 0.12 6.57 3.43
N SER A 157 1.24 6.80 2.74
CA SER A 157 2.59 6.42 3.22
C SER A 157 2.95 7.06 4.55
N LYS A 158 2.64 8.35 4.75
CA LYS A 158 2.87 9.05 6.01
C LYS A 158 2.25 8.34 7.20
N ILE A 159 1.08 7.73 7.02
CA ILE A 159 0.41 6.98 8.09
C ILE A 159 1.12 5.65 8.35
N ILE A 160 1.53 4.95 7.30
CA ILE A 160 2.27 3.69 7.40
C ILE A 160 3.57 3.88 8.19
N ASP A 161 4.21 5.03 8.03
CA ASP A 161 5.44 5.41 8.77
C ASP A 161 5.16 6.04 10.16
N SER A 162 3.91 6.32 10.50
CA SER A 162 3.54 6.98 11.76
C SER A 162 3.71 6.04 12.98
N PRO A 163 3.80 6.56 14.22
CA PRO A 163 3.91 5.74 15.42
C PRO A 163 2.58 5.11 15.88
N TYR A 164 1.47 5.41 15.24
CA TYR A 164 0.12 5.01 15.68
C TYR A 164 -0.26 3.62 15.17
N GLN A 165 0.13 2.57 15.88
CA GLN A 165 0.00 1.18 15.44
C GLN A 165 -1.43 0.77 15.06
N SER A 166 -2.45 1.14 15.83
CA SER A 166 -3.85 0.79 15.52
C SER A 166 -4.35 1.48 14.25
N VAL A 167 -3.92 2.72 14.01
CA VAL A 167 -4.24 3.46 12.77
C VAL A 167 -3.61 2.78 11.56
N LYS A 168 -2.35 2.38 11.67
CA LYS A 168 -1.64 1.62 10.62
C LYS A 168 -2.35 0.33 10.27
N ILE A 169 -2.78 -0.45 11.27
CA ILE A 169 -3.50 -1.70 11.06
C ILE A 169 -4.75 -1.47 10.22
N HIS A 170 -5.54 -0.45 10.54
CA HIS A 170 -6.75 -0.13 9.80
C HIS A 170 -6.46 0.33 8.37
N ILE A 171 -5.49 1.24 8.17
CA ILE A 171 -5.11 1.70 6.82
C ILE A 171 -4.56 0.54 5.97
N ASN A 172 -3.73 -0.34 6.54
CA ASN A 172 -3.21 -1.50 5.82
C ASN A 172 -4.32 -2.48 5.41
N LYS A 173 -5.33 -2.70 6.27
CA LYS A 173 -6.51 -3.48 5.91
C LYS A 173 -7.33 -2.82 4.81
N ALA A 174 -7.56 -1.50 4.93
CA ALA A 174 -8.28 -0.75 3.91
C ALA A 174 -7.60 -0.87 2.55
N LEU A 175 -6.26 -0.73 2.53
CA LEU A 175 -5.45 -0.87 1.34
C LEU A 175 -5.49 -2.30 0.76
N ALA A 176 -5.41 -3.32 1.62
CA ALA A 176 -5.50 -4.73 1.21
C ALA A 176 -6.87 -5.04 0.56
N PHE A 177 -7.97 -4.59 1.16
CA PHE A 177 -9.31 -4.74 0.59
C PHE A 177 -9.50 -4.00 -0.74
N TYR A 178 -8.91 -2.80 -0.85
CA TYR A 178 -8.96 -2.00 -2.07
C TYR A 178 -8.16 -2.64 -3.21
N SER A 179 -6.98 -3.18 -2.93
CA SER A 179 -6.02 -3.65 -3.93
C SER A 179 -6.23 -5.10 -4.36
N ASP A 180 -7.10 -5.88 -3.71
CA ASP A 180 -7.40 -7.26 -4.14
C ASP A 180 -8.12 -7.26 -5.49
N ARG A 181 -7.40 -7.65 -6.55
CA ARG A 181 -7.94 -7.67 -7.91
C ARG A 181 -8.89 -8.81 -8.19
N LYS A 182 -8.77 -9.93 -7.48
CA LYS A 182 -9.63 -11.11 -7.68
C LYS A 182 -10.98 -10.94 -7.00
N LYS A 183 -10.96 -10.32 -5.83
CA LYS A 183 -12.14 -10.14 -5.00
C LYS A 183 -12.04 -8.84 -4.20
N PRO A 184 -12.09 -7.67 -4.89
CA PRO A 184 -12.01 -6.40 -4.19
C PRO A 184 -13.20 -6.26 -3.23
N ASP A 185 -12.92 -5.75 -2.04
CA ASP A 185 -13.93 -5.51 -1.01
C ASP A 185 -13.93 -4.01 -0.66
N TYR A 186 -14.48 -3.24 -1.57
CA TYR A 186 -14.51 -1.78 -1.46
C TYR A 186 -15.27 -1.28 -0.24
N GLU A 187 -16.32 -1.99 0.17
CA GLU A 187 -17.07 -1.65 1.38
C GLU A 187 -16.23 -1.79 2.64
N ASN A 188 -15.50 -2.90 2.78
CA ASN A 188 -14.63 -3.08 3.92
C ASN A 188 -13.41 -2.15 3.85
N SER A 189 -12.91 -1.80 2.66
CA SER A 189 -11.89 -0.75 2.50
C SER A 189 -12.37 0.59 3.07
N ILE A 190 -13.58 1.01 2.74
CA ILE A 190 -14.19 2.24 3.27
C ILE A 190 -14.36 2.16 4.79
N LYS A 191 -14.91 1.05 5.30
CA LYS A 191 -15.10 0.84 6.76
C LYS A 191 -13.78 0.93 7.52
N GLU A 192 -12.73 0.28 7.04
CA GLU A 192 -11.42 0.31 7.67
C GLU A 192 -10.77 1.70 7.59
N SER A 193 -10.97 2.44 6.49
CA SER A 193 -10.49 3.83 6.36
C SER A 193 -11.11 4.74 7.43
N ILE A 194 -12.40 4.64 7.67
CA ILE A 194 -13.08 5.37 8.74
C ILE A 194 -12.62 4.90 10.12
N SER A 195 -12.45 3.60 10.32
CA SER A 195 -11.98 3.05 11.61
C SER A 195 -10.57 3.54 11.96
N ALA A 196 -9.73 3.81 10.96
CA ALA A 196 -8.43 4.44 11.18
C ALA A 196 -8.57 5.86 11.77
N VAL A 197 -9.50 6.68 11.25
CA VAL A 197 -9.78 8.01 11.77
C VAL A 197 -10.33 7.93 13.21
N GLU A 198 -11.29 7.03 13.45
CA GLU A 198 -11.83 6.78 14.79
C GLU A 198 -10.74 6.41 15.78
N SER A 199 -9.86 5.49 15.37
CA SER A 199 -8.73 5.03 16.19
C SER A 199 -7.82 6.19 16.61
N LEU A 200 -7.43 7.06 15.66
CA LEU A 200 -6.61 8.24 15.99
C LEU A 200 -7.35 9.20 16.94
N CYS A 201 -8.61 9.50 16.66
CA CYS A 201 -9.42 10.36 17.52
C CYS A 201 -9.53 9.80 18.96
N CYS A 202 -9.68 8.48 19.10
CA CYS A 202 -9.68 7.80 20.40
C CYS A 202 -8.34 7.95 21.13
N ILE A 203 -7.23 7.77 20.41
CA ILE A 203 -5.88 7.93 20.99
C ILE A 203 -5.69 9.36 21.51
N ILE A 204 -6.01 10.37 20.70
CA ILE A 204 -5.81 11.78 21.05
C ILE A 204 -6.70 12.20 22.23
N THR A 205 -7.95 11.70 22.29
CA THR A 205 -8.92 12.10 23.34
C THR A 205 -8.92 11.19 24.56
N GLY A 206 -8.15 10.09 24.54
CA GLY A 206 -8.20 9.07 25.60
C GLY A 206 -9.55 8.35 25.71
N SER A 207 -10.40 8.45 24.67
CA SER A 207 -11.74 7.86 24.68
C SER A 207 -11.67 6.35 24.44
N THR A 208 -12.46 5.58 25.23
CA THR A 208 -12.53 4.11 25.13
C THR A 208 -13.97 3.63 25.17
N GLY A 209 -14.19 2.38 24.69
CA GLY A 209 -15.50 1.71 24.76
C GLY A 209 -16.47 2.11 23.65
N SER A 210 -17.69 1.56 23.72
CA SER A 210 -18.71 1.69 22.67
C SER A 210 -19.28 3.10 22.45
N GLN A 211 -18.99 4.03 23.36
CA GLN A 211 -19.38 5.44 23.26
C GLN A 211 -18.39 6.30 22.45
N ALA A 212 -17.25 5.73 22.07
CA ALA A 212 -16.19 6.41 21.32
C ALA A 212 -16.47 6.40 19.81
N THR A 213 -17.62 6.95 19.40
CA THR A 213 -17.95 7.14 17.97
C THR A 213 -17.19 8.35 17.40
N LEU A 214 -17.00 8.40 16.08
CA LEU A 214 -16.31 9.52 15.42
C LEU A 214 -16.95 10.87 15.79
N GLY A 215 -18.27 10.98 15.72
CA GLY A 215 -18.98 12.23 16.08
C GLY A 215 -18.76 12.66 17.53
N SER A 216 -18.70 11.71 18.49
CA SER A 216 -18.42 12.01 19.89
C SER A 216 -16.97 12.40 20.12
N THR A 217 -16.03 11.71 19.47
CA THR A 217 -14.59 11.98 19.61
C THR A 217 -14.18 13.27 18.91
N LEU A 218 -14.75 13.62 17.75
CA LEU A 218 -14.53 14.92 17.09
C LEU A 218 -14.95 16.11 17.97
N LYS A 219 -16.03 15.97 18.75
CA LYS A 219 -16.43 17.01 19.74
C LYS A 219 -15.44 17.11 20.90
N LYS A 220 -14.87 15.98 21.33
CA LYS A 220 -13.89 15.93 22.42
C LYS A 220 -12.50 16.40 21.98
N LEU A 221 -12.14 16.31 20.69
CA LEU A 221 -10.84 16.80 20.20
C LEU A 221 -10.60 18.27 20.56
N GLU A 222 -11.64 19.12 20.49
CA GLU A 222 -11.51 20.52 20.88
C GLU A 222 -11.43 20.69 22.40
N LYS A 223 -12.27 19.95 23.13
CA LYS A 223 -12.42 20.13 24.57
C LYS A 223 -11.29 19.49 25.38
N ASP A 224 -10.93 18.28 25.03
CA ASP A 224 -10.02 17.44 25.82
C ASP A 224 -8.65 17.30 25.12
N GLY A 225 -8.58 17.42 23.79
CA GLY A 225 -7.37 17.30 22.98
C GLY A 225 -6.77 18.65 22.56
N GLY A 226 -7.42 19.78 22.82
CA GLY A 226 -6.94 21.11 22.43
C GLY A 226 -6.87 21.36 20.92
N ILE A 227 -7.36 20.43 20.09
CA ILE A 227 -7.31 20.52 18.63
C ILE A 227 -8.54 21.25 18.12
N VAL A 228 -8.37 22.51 17.73
CA VAL A 228 -9.46 23.31 17.13
C VAL A 228 -9.57 22.98 15.63
N ILE A 229 -10.74 22.45 15.24
CA ILE A 229 -11.11 22.17 13.86
C ILE A 229 -12.19 23.17 13.43
N HIS A 230 -12.00 23.82 12.28
CA HIS A 230 -13.03 24.72 11.74
C HIS A 230 -14.36 23.99 11.57
N GLY A 231 -15.47 24.59 12.04
CA GLY A 231 -16.78 23.94 12.11
C GLY A 231 -17.26 23.34 10.76
N ALA A 232 -17.02 24.02 9.64
CA ALA A 232 -17.36 23.49 8.33
C ALA A 232 -16.55 22.23 7.98
N LEU A 233 -15.27 22.18 8.31
CA LEU A 233 -14.42 21.00 8.07
C LEU A 233 -14.88 19.82 8.94
N LYS A 234 -15.19 20.08 10.21
CA LYS A 234 -15.74 19.08 11.12
C LYS A 234 -17.05 18.49 10.58
N THR A 235 -17.98 19.35 10.13
CA THR A 235 -19.25 18.92 9.53
C THR A 235 -19.04 18.11 8.26
N ALA A 236 -18.05 18.46 7.42
CA ALA A 236 -17.71 17.68 6.23
C ALA A 236 -17.30 16.25 6.60
N PHE A 237 -16.44 16.08 7.61
CA PHE A 237 -16.03 14.75 8.09
C PHE A 237 -17.17 13.98 8.78
N GLU A 238 -18.03 14.65 9.53
CA GLU A 238 -19.24 14.03 10.08
C GLU A 238 -20.17 13.51 8.97
N LYS A 239 -20.25 14.20 7.84
CA LYS A 239 -21.03 13.76 6.67
C LYS A 239 -20.36 12.59 5.94
N LEU A 240 -19.05 12.59 5.76
CA LEU A 240 -18.32 11.44 5.23
C LEU A 240 -18.50 10.19 6.12
N TYR A 241 -18.51 10.36 7.43
CA TYR A 241 -18.84 9.28 8.35
C TYR A 241 -20.28 8.79 8.18
N GLY A 242 -21.25 9.69 7.96
CA GLY A 242 -22.64 9.36 7.67
C GLY A 242 -22.78 8.43 6.47
N TYR A 243 -21.96 8.61 5.43
CA TYR A 243 -21.94 7.74 4.24
C TYR A 243 -21.74 6.25 4.59
N THR A 244 -21.05 5.95 5.68
CA THR A 244 -20.84 4.56 6.13
C THR A 244 -21.82 4.10 7.19
N SER A 245 -22.54 4.99 7.86
CA SER A 245 -23.28 4.72 9.11
C SER A 245 -24.79 4.96 9.03
N ASP A 246 -25.26 5.70 8.03
CA ASP A 246 -26.69 6.02 7.88
C ASP A 246 -27.48 4.79 7.43
N SER A 247 -28.82 4.84 7.51
CA SER A 247 -29.74 3.75 7.18
C SER A 247 -29.57 3.19 5.77
N ASP A 248 -29.10 4.04 4.86
CA ASP A 248 -28.76 3.68 3.48
C ASP A 248 -27.23 3.54 3.28
N GLY A 249 -26.46 3.57 4.38
CA GLY A 249 -25.00 3.50 4.36
C GLY A 249 -24.46 2.09 4.20
N ILE A 250 -23.19 2.02 3.82
CA ILE A 250 -22.45 0.77 3.52
C ILE A 250 -22.51 -0.28 4.65
N ARG A 251 -22.72 0.13 5.91
CA ARG A 251 -22.80 -0.79 7.07
C ARG A 251 -24.14 -1.51 7.21
N HIS A 252 -25.18 -1.04 6.57
CA HIS A 252 -26.51 -1.64 6.62
C HIS A 252 -26.72 -2.45 5.35
N GLY A 253 -26.41 -3.76 5.42
CA GLY A 253 -26.70 -4.70 4.35
C GLY A 253 -28.21 -4.78 4.07
N GLY A 254 -28.68 -3.98 3.15
CA GLY A 254 -30.03 -4.07 2.59
C GLY A 254 -30.14 -5.30 1.68
N ILE A 255 -31.38 -5.61 1.26
CA ILE A 255 -31.69 -6.73 0.36
C ILE A 255 -31.04 -6.50 -1.03
N ASP A 256 -30.79 -5.24 -1.41
CA ASP A 256 -30.10 -4.84 -2.64
C ASP A 256 -28.63 -4.55 -2.31
N PHE A 257 -27.79 -5.53 -2.49
CA PHE A 257 -26.34 -5.44 -2.34
C PHE A 257 -25.77 -4.63 -3.52
N THR A 258 -25.63 -3.33 -3.35
CA THR A 258 -24.80 -2.51 -4.25
C THR A 258 -23.42 -2.40 -3.66
N ASN A 259 -22.45 -3.13 -4.23
CA ASN A 259 -21.04 -2.96 -3.89
C ASN A 259 -20.66 -1.49 -4.07
N ALA A 260 -19.96 -0.92 -3.08
CA ALA A 260 -19.38 0.40 -3.25
C ALA A 260 -18.45 0.40 -4.48
N PRO A 261 -18.45 1.44 -5.31
CA PRO A 261 -17.55 1.51 -6.46
C PRO A 261 -16.10 1.75 -6.02
N ALA A 262 -15.16 1.38 -6.89
CA ALA A 262 -13.72 1.55 -6.64
C ALA A 262 -13.34 3.00 -6.36
N GLU A 263 -13.98 3.93 -7.06
CA GLU A 263 -13.76 5.38 -6.95
C GLU A 263 -14.10 5.89 -5.56
N ASP A 264 -15.20 5.42 -4.98
CA ASP A 264 -15.61 5.79 -3.62
C ASP A 264 -14.64 5.23 -2.58
N ALA A 265 -14.22 3.97 -2.74
CA ALA A 265 -13.24 3.35 -1.84
C ALA A 265 -11.90 4.08 -1.88
N LYS A 266 -11.42 4.43 -3.08
CA LYS A 266 -10.21 5.23 -3.26
C LYS A 266 -10.36 6.60 -2.61
N TYR A 267 -11.45 7.31 -2.90
CA TYR A 267 -11.71 8.63 -2.34
C TYR A 267 -11.74 8.59 -0.81
N MET A 268 -12.39 7.60 -0.21
CA MET A 268 -12.46 7.45 1.24
C MET A 268 -11.11 7.11 1.86
N LEU A 269 -10.33 6.20 1.25
CA LEU A 269 -9.00 5.85 1.71
C LEU A 269 -8.08 7.07 1.75
N VAL A 270 -8.03 7.84 0.65
CA VAL A 270 -7.19 9.05 0.54
C VAL A 270 -7.67 10.16 1.47
N SER A 271 -8.98 10.44 1.50
CA SER A 271 -9.54 11.51 2.32
C SER A 271 -9.37 11.25 3.82
N CYS A 272 -9.57 9.99 4.25
CA CYS A 272 -9.31 9.59 5.63
C CYS A 272 -7.83 9.72 5.98
N SER A 273 -6.93 9.30 5.07
CA SER A 273 -5.49 9.44 5.25
C SER A 273 -5.06 10.91 5.40
N ALA A 274 -5.53 11.77 4.51
CA ALA A 274 -5.25 13.21 4.58
C ALA A 274 -5.77 13.83 5.90
N PHE A 275 -6.95 13.40 6.36
CA PHE A 275 -7.50 13.89 7.63
C PHE A 275 -6.71 13.40 8.85
N ILE A 276 -6.27 12.15 8.84
CA ILE A 276 -5.39 11.60 9.88
C ILE A 276 -4.11 12.42 9.96
N ASN A 277 -3.44 12.67 8.83
CA ASN A 277 -2.23 13.48 8.79
C ASN A 277 -2.47 14.91 9.29
N TYR A 278 -3.59 15.53 8.90
CA TYR A 278 -3.99 16.84 9.41
C TYR A 278 -4.14 16.85 10.94
N LEU A 279 -4.75 15.83 11.53
CA LEU A 279 -4.90 15.71 13.00
C LEU A 279 -3.55 15.52 13.69
N ILE A 280 -2.66 14.70 13.13
CA ILE A 280 -1.30 14.47 13.64
C ILE A 280 -0.50 15.79 13.63
N GLU A 281 -0.56 16.54 12.54
CA GLU A 281 0.10 17.84 12.44
C GLU A 281 -0.46 18.88 13.41
N LYS A 282 -1.78 18.87 13.65
CA LYS A 282 -2.40 19.73 14.65
C LYS A 282 -1.96 19.36 16.07
N GLN A 283 -1.90 18.07 16.36
CA GLN A 283 -1.48 17.58 17.69
C GLN A 283 -0.01 17.90 17.96
N SER A 284 0.88 17.77 16.98
CA SER A 284 2.29 18.08 17.16
C SER A 284 2.54 19.55 17.55
N LYS A 285 1.71 20.47 17.06
CA LYS A 285 1.80 21.91 17.37
C LYS A 285 1.31 22.28 18.77
N ILE A 286 0.58 21.38 19.44
CA ILE A 286 0.09 21.60 20.82
C ILE A 286 1.14 21.12 21.84
N ASN A 287 1.93 20.11 21.47
CA ASN A 287 2.92 19.50 22.34
C ASN A 287 4.27 20.26 22.32
N HIS A 288 4.38 21.32 21.53
CA HIS A 288 5.49 22.27 21.47
C HIS A 288 5.08 23.63 22.02
#